data_03bd7c1f24a53e69262435af5741acb6
#
_entry.id   03bd7c1f24a53e69262435af5741acb6
#
_cell.length_a   1.000
_cell.length_b   1.000
_cell.length_c   1.000
_cell.angle_alpha   90.00
_cell.angle_beta   90.00
_cell.angle_gamma   90.00
#
_symmetry.space_group_name_H-M   'P 1'
#
loop_
_entity.id
_entity.type
_entity.pdbx_description
1 polymer ?
#
loop_
_entity_poly.entity_id
_entity_poly.type
_entity_poly.pdbx_seq_one_letter_code
_entity_poly.pdbx_strand_id
1 'polypeptide(L)'
;GYYGLAEGSWKHFAKAWGVDFEWIKGRYASPAMMSKNGITVSRWIDGVLEKNELIDQDSNLRGVFYWGHAPNSQTRGLEMKRAMDKLDLLVVVDPYPSATAAMAAMPGNPEDLNPDRAVYLLPAATQFETSGSCTASNRSLQWREKVIEPLWESRSDHMIMHQFAEKLGFANELSKNYKMQKVKGMDEPVPEDILREINRSVWTIGYTGQSPERLKAHMKNMHLFDVKTLKAKGGKDKETGYDFTGDYFGLPWPCYGTPDLKHPGSANLYDTSRHVMDGGGNFRANFGVEKDGMNLLAEDGSHSLGADIT
;
A
#
# COMPACT_ATOMS: atom_id res chain seq x y z
N GLY A 1 7.36 6.41 2.50
CA GLY A 1 6.30 7.18 2.21
C GLY A 1 6.55 8.36 1.35
N TYR A 2 5.90 9.15 0.86
CA TYR A 2 5.89 10.24 -0.01
C TYR A 2 4.91 10.07 -1.07
N TYR A 3 4.41 11.03 -1.52
CA TYR A 3 4.01 11.15 -2.86
C TYR A 3 2.72 11.84 -3.00
N GLY A 4 2.79 13.00 -3.57
CA GLY A 4 1.79 13.38 -4.53
C GLY A 4 1.85 12.37 -5.68
N LEU A 5 0.79 11.72 -5.99
CA LEU A 5 0.66 10.99 -7.24
C LEU A 5 0.46 12.04 -8.35
N ALA A 6 1.00 11.77 -9.53
CA ALA A 6 0.71 12.62 -10.67
C ALA A 6 -0.79 12.59 -11.01
N GLU A 7 -1.28 13.63 -11.66
CA GLU A 7 -2.70 13.80 -11.98
C GLU A 7 -3.32 12.57 -12.67
N GLY A 8 -2.57 11.93 -13.59
CA GLY A 8 -3.02 10.71 -14.24
C GLY A 8 -3.30 9.57 -13.27
N SER A 9 -2.46 9.40 -12.26
CA SER A 9 -2.66 8.37 -11.21
C SER A 9 -3.92 8.66 -10.38
N TRP A 10 -4.19 9.90 -10.06
CA TRP A 10 -5.42 10.29 -9.36
C TRP A 10 -6.67 10.03 -10.19
N LYS A 11 -6.61 10.19 -11.51
CA LYS A 11 -7.70 9.82 -12.41
C LYS A 11 -7.96 8.31 -12.39
N HIS A 12 -6.91 7.49 -12.31
CA HIS A 12 -7.07 6.05 -12.14
C HIS A 12 -7.72 5.69 -10.79
N PHE A 13 -7.33 6.33 -9.71
CA PHE A 13 -7.99 6.14 -8.41
C PHE A 13 -9.46 6.57 -8.44
N ALA A 14 -9.77 7.70 -9.05
CA ALA A 14 -11.16 8.15 -9.24
C ALA A 14 -11.99 7.09 -9.96
N LYS A 15 -11.46 6.55 -11.05
CA LYS A 15 -12.09 5.48 -11.81
C LYS A 15 -12.31 4.22 -10.97
N ALA A 16 -11.34 3.84 -10.15
CA ALA A 16 -11.46 2.68 -9.27
C ALA A 16 -12.54 2.83 -8.21
N TRP A 17 -12.56 3.97 -7.58
CA TRP A 17 -13.55 4.30 -6.56
C TRP A 17 -14.93 4.57 -7.17
N GLY A 18 -15.00 4.81 -8.48
CA GLY A 18 -16.23 5.19 -9.18
C GLY A 18 -16.74 6.56 -8.73
N VAL A 19 -15.81 7.49 -8.52
CA VAL A 19 -16.07 8.89 -8.18
C VAL A 19 -15.51 9.80 -9.27
N ASP A 20 -15.98 11.03 -9.33
CA ASP A 20 -15.45 12.03 -10.24
C ASP A 20 -14.06 12.49 -9.80
N PHE A 21 -13.17 12.74 -10.76
CA PHE A 21 -11.85 13.29 -10.47
C PHE A 21 -11.95 14.67 -9.78
N GLU A 22 -12.89 15.51 -10.18
CA GLU A 22 -13.12 16.81 -9.53
C GLU A 22 -13.61 16.64 -8.09
N TRP A 23 -14.33 15.56 -7.77
CA TRP A 23 -14.69 15.25 -6.40
C TRP A 23 -13.44 14.99 -5.54
N ILE A 24 -12.49 14.17 -6.01
CA ILE A 24 -11.22 13.93 -5.31
C ILE A 24 -10.47 15.26 -5.13
N LYS A 25 -10.34 16.01 -6.20
CA LYS A 25 -9.63 17.30 -6.22
C LYS A 25 -10.21 18.29 -5.19
N GLY A 26 -11.54 18.31 -5.06
CA GLY A 26 -12.22 19.15 -4.08
C GLY A 26 -12.02 18.73 -2.62
N ARG A 27 -11.42 17.55 -2.35
CA ARG A 27 -11.09 17.10 -1.00
C ARG A 27 -9.74 17.59 -0.50
N TYR A 28 -8.92 18.14 -1.36
CA TYR A 28 -7.65 18.72 -0.96
C TYR A 28 -7.83 20.17 -0.52
N ALA A 29 -7.17 20.53 0.58
CA ALA A 29 -7.14 21.92 1.04
C ALA A 29 -6.49 22.86 0.02
N SER A 30 -5.51 22.34 -0.73
CA SER A 30 -4.88 23.02 -1.86
C SER A 30 -4.91 22.11 -3.09
N PRO A 31 -5.55 22.52 -4.20
CA PRO A 31 -5.53 21.76 -5.45
C PRO A 31 -4.12 21.50 -6.00
N ALA A 32 -3.16 22.37 -5.70
CA ALA A 32 -1.76 22.20 -6.09
C ALA A 32 -1.10 20.96 -5.44
N MET A 33 -1.59 20.49 -4.29
CA MET A 33 -1.07 19.29 -3.63
C MET A 33 -1.24 18.03 -4.47
N MET A 34 -2.21 17.97 -5.35
CA MET A 34 -2.43 16.81 -6.21
C MET A 34 -1.35 16.62 -7.27
N SER A 35 -0.66 17.67 -7.65
CA SER A 35 0.41 17.64 -8.64
C SER A 35 1.81 17.67 -8.04
N LYS A 36 1.92 17.78 -6.72
CA LYS A 36 3.21 17.83 -6.03
C LYS A 36 3.60 16.46 -5.47
N ASN A 37 4.88 16.17 -5.60
CA ASN A 37 5.48 15.05 -4.87
C ASN A 37 5.43 15.36 -3.38
N GLY A 38 5.07 14.37 -2.56
CA GLY A 38 5.11 14.50 -1.12
C GLY A 38 6.54 14.70 -0.60
N ILE A 39 6.69 14.69 0.71
CA ILE A 39 7.96 14.87 1.40
C ILE A 39 8.57 13.49 1.66
N THR A 40 9.87 13.34 1.46
CA THR A 40 10.56 12.09 1.78
C THR A 40 10.50 11.79 3.27
N VAL A 41 10.61 10.52 3.63
CA VAL A 41 10.51 10.04 5.01
C VAL A 41 11.49 10.74 5.98
N SER A 42 12.63 11.20 5.51
CA SER A 42 13.60 11.93 6.33
C SER A 42 13.34 13.45 6.38
N ARG A 43 12.52 13.98 5.47
CA ARG A 43 12.33 15.44 5.33
C ARG A 43 11.04 15.96 5.99
N TRP A 44 10.14 15.09 6.45
CA TRP A 44 8.99 15.54 7.23
C TRP A 44 9.41 16.27 8.50
N ILE A 45 10.57 15.91 9.07
CA ILE A 45 11.17 16.56 10.24
C ILE A 45 11.38 18.06 9.96
N ASP A 46 11.98 18.37 8.82
CA ASP A 46 12.18 19.76 8.40
C ASP A 46 10.84 20.47 8.21
N GLY A 47 9.86 19.77 7.66
CA GLY A 47 8.51 20.30 7.50
C GLY A 47 7.79 20.65 8.79
N VAL A 48 8.19 20.07 9.91
CA VAL A 48 7.68 20.43 11.25
C VAL A 48 8.51 21.52 11.89
N LEU A 49 9.85 21.39 11.84
CA LEU A 49 10.76 22.28 12.57
C LEU A 49 10.97 23.63 11.90
N GLU A 50 10.86 23.66 10.58
CA GLU A 50 11.17 24.83 9.77
C GLU A 50 10.04 25.12 8.80
N LYS A 51 9.70 26.41 8.62
CA LYS A 51 8.89 26.84 7.50
C LYS A 51 9.72 26.66 6.24
N ASN A 52 9.26 25.77 5.35
CA ASN A 52 10.12 25.26 4.31
C ASN A 52 9.39 25.31 2.97
N GLU A 53 10.10 25.73 1.95
CA GLU A 53 9.61 25.85 0.58
C GLU A 53 9.15 24.53 -0.04
N LEU A 54 9.54 23.39 0.57
CA LEU A 54 9.12 22.05 0.15
C LEU A 54 7.66 21.77 0.50
N ILE A 55 7.07 22.55 1.39
CA ILE A 55 5.68 22.42 1.82
C ILE A 55 4.90 23.55 1.20
N ASP A 56 4.02 23.21 0.29
CA ASP A 56 3.12 24.17 -0.36
C ASP A 56 1.95 24.53 0.56
N GLN A 57 2.29 25.06 1.73
CA GLN A 57 1.33 25.41 2.77
C GLN A 57 1.82 26.63 3.55
N ASP A 58 0.89 27.39 4.09
CA ASP A 58 1.19 28.58 4.88
C ASP A 58 1.74 28.30 6.26
N SER A 59 1.64 27.05 6.73
CA SER A 59 2.07 26.62 8.07
C SER A 59 2.93 25.37 8.00
N ASN A 60 3.73 25.14 9.05
CA ASN A 60 4.47 23.90 9.23
C ASN A 60 3.53 22.69 9.38
N LEU A 61 4.06 21.49 9.18
CA LEU A 61 3.32 20.26 9.44
C LEU A 61 2.91 20.19 10.91
N ARG A 62 1.64 19.93 11.17
CA ARG A 62 1.03 19.94 12.50
C ARG A 62 0.58 18.56 12.97
N GLY A 63 0.34 17.63 12.04
CA GLY A 63 -0.12 16.29 12.35
C GLY A 63 0.64 15.22 11.57
N VAL A 64 0.92 14.09 12.23
CA VAL A 64 1.57 12.93 11.61
C VAL A 64 0.86 11.67 12.02
N PHE A 65 0.61 10.80 11.05
CA PHE A 65 0.16 9.42 11.25
C PHE A 65 1.32 8.48 10.93
N TYR A 66 1.76 7.72 11.92
CA TYR A 66 2.65 6.58 11.72
C TYR A 66 1.81 5.30 11.64
N TRP A 67 1.86 4.67 10.50
CA TRP A 67 1.08 3.47 10.24
C TRP A 67 1.99 2.29 9.94
N GLY A 68 2.13 1.37 10.90
CA GLY A 68 3.00 0.22 10.79
C GLY A 68 4.46 0.58 10.49
N HIS A 69 4.95 1.68 11.07
CA HIS A 69 6.27 2.22 10.75
C HIS A 69 7.08 2.52 12.01
N ALA A 70 8.34 2.10 12.00
CA ALA A 70 9.28 2.29 13.10
C ALA A 70 10.34 3.35 12.76
N PRO A 71 10.05 4.65 12.93
CA PRO A 71 10.95 5.73 12.55
C PRO A 71 12.24 5.78 13.37
N ASN A 72 12.27 5.15 14.53
CA ASN A 72 13.45 5.07 15.38
C ASN A 72 14.65 4.38 14.72
N SER A 73 14.44 3.60 13.67
CA SER A 73 15.51 2.98 12.89
C SER A 73 16.04 3.88 11.76
N GLN A 74 15.51 5.09 11.66
CA GLN A 74 15.90 6.06 10.64
C GLN A 74 16.98 7.01 11.13
N THR A 75 17.55 7.76 10.22
CA THR A 75 18.50 8.84 10.54
C THR A 75 17.82 10.00 11.26
N ARG A 76 18.60 10.83 11.93
CA ARG A 76 18.13 12.08 12.58
C ARG A 76 17.21 11.86 13.77
N GLY A 77 17.45 10.85 14.61
CA GLY A 77 16.57 10.49 15.73
C GLY A 77 16.31 11.62 16.74
N LEU A 78 17.30 12.45 17.06
CA LEU A 78 17.12 13.57 17.98
C LEU A 78 16.24 14.68 17.38
N GLU A 79 16.46 15.03 16.13
CA GLU A 79 15.63 16.01 15.43
C GLU A 79 14.20 15.49 15.22
N MET A 80 14.05 14.19 14.97
CA MET A 80 12.76 13.53 14.90
C MET A 80 11.99 13.67 16.21
N LYS A 81 12.66 13.46 17.35
CA LYS A 81 12.06 13.65 18.66
C LYS A 81 11.56 15.09 18.84
N ARG A 82 12.41 16.07 18.50
CA ARG A 82 12.03 17.49 18.53
C ARG A 82 10.84 17.80 17.64
N ALA A 83 10.81 17.24 16.42
CA ALA A 83 9.68 17.39 15.51
C ALA A 83 8.39 16.79 16.11
N MET A 84 8.47 15.58 16.68
CA MET A 84 7.33 14.95 17.35
C MET A 84 6.77 15.80 18.49
N ASP A 85 7.63 16.46 19.25
CA ASP A 85 7.23 17.30 20.39
C ASP A 85 6.50 18.58 19.97
N LYS A 86 6.76 19.07 18.75
CA LYS A 86 6.10 20.26 18.18
C LYS A 86 4.77 19.98 17.49
N LEU A 87 4.44 18.71 17.22
CA LEU A 87 3.19 18.37 16.58
C LEU A 87 1.98 18.70 17.45
N ASP A 88 0.87 19.06 16.83
CA ASP A 88 -0.44 19.13 17.49
C ASP A 88 -1.05 17.74 17.62
N LEU A 89 -0.83 16.89 16.64
CA LEU A 89 -1.40 15.55 16.56
C LEU A 89 -0.35 14.53 16.15
N LEU A 90 -0.20 13.49 16.95
CA LEU A 90 0.55 12.29 16.60
C LEU A 90 -0.33 11.06 16.78
N VAL A 91 -0.55 10.33 15.71
CA VAL A 91 -1.26 9.06 15.72
C VAL A 91 -0.31 7.94 15.33
N VAL A 92 -0.21 6.93 16.18
CA VAL A 92 0.58 5.73 15.94
C VAL A 92 -0.36 4.55 15.82
N VAL A 93 -0.36 3.88 14.67
CA VAL A 93 -1.12 2.66 14.42
C VAL A 93 -0.12 1.51 14.36
N ASP A 94 -0.10 0.67 15.38
CA ASP A 94 0.89 -0.39 15.50
C ASP A 94 0.32 -1.55 16.35
N PRO A 95 0.64 -2.80 16.06
CA PRO A 95 0.24 -3.95 16.88
C PRO A 95 0.81 -3.91 18.30
N TYR A 96 1.92 -3.21 18.49
CA TYR A 96 2.63 -3.12 19.77
C TYR A 96 2.91 -1.66 20.12
N PRO A 97 3.08 -1.33 21.41
CA PRO A 97 3.60 -0.04 21.81
C PRO A 97 5.07 0.06 21.39
N SER A 98 5.26 0.31 20.10
CA SER A 98 6.55 0.32 19.44
C SER A 98 7.44 1.48 19.92
N ALA A 99 8.70 1.47 19.49
CA ALA A 99 9.63 2.56 19.75
C ALA A 99 9.11 3.92 19.27
N THR A 100 8.22 3.97 18.27
CA THR A 100 7.55 5.21 17.84
C THR A 100 6.69 5.78 18.96
N ALA A 101 5.85 4.95 19.58
CA ALA A 101 5.03 5.36 20.71
C ALA A 101 5.91 5.72 21.93
N ALA A 102 6.97 4.94 22.17
CA ALA A 102 7.92 5.23 23.23
C ALA A 102 8.62 6.57 23.03
N MET A 103 9.06 6.90 21.83
CA MET A 103 9.63 8.22 21.53
C MET A 103 8.65 9.37 21.81
N ALA A 104 7.38 9.18 21.49
CA ALA A 104 6.36 10.17 21.77
C ALA A 104 6.14 10.39 23.28
N ALA A 105 6.32 9.34 24.08
CA ALA A 105 6.18 9.38 25.54
C ALA A 105 7.46 9.84 26.27
N MET A 106 8.63 9.82 25.61
CA MET A 106 9.87 10.25 26.22
C MET A 106 9.86 11.77 26.50
N PRO A 107 10.45 12.21 27.62
CA PRO A 107 10.67 13.62 27.86
C PRO A 107 11.46 14.26 26.71
N GLY A 108 11.01 15.40 26.23
CA GLY A 108 11.70 16.24 25.25
C GLY A 108 12.25 17.51 25.88
N ASN A 109 12.83 18.37 25.04
CA ASN A 109 13.18 19.72 25.49
C ASN A 109 11.90 20.52 25.77
N PRO A 110 11.80 21.19 26.94
CA PRO A 110 10.62 22.00 27.24
C PRO A 110 10.28 23.06 26.18
N GLU A 111 11.31 23.58 25.51
CA GLU A 111 11.18 24.59 24.44
C GLU A 111 10.56 24.03 23.16
N ASP A 112 10.68 22.72 22.93
CA ASP A 112 10.09 22.06 21.74
C ASP A 112 8.71 21.48 22.03
N LEU A 113 8.35 21.29 23.30
CA LEU A 113 7.13 20.61 23.69
C LEU A 113 5.89 21.47 23.45
N ASN A 114 5.01 21.02 22.58
CA ASN A 114 3.66 21.57 22.46
C ASN A 114 2.80 21.01 23.61
N PRO A 115 2.36 21.84 24.58
CA PRO A 115 1.58 21.36 25.73
C PRO A 115 0.19 20.84 25.34
N ASP A 116 -0.34 21.29 24.22
CA ASP A 116 -1.66 20.90 23.72
C ASP A 116 -1.60 19.70 22.76
N ARG A 117 -0.44 19.07 22.63
CA ARG A 117 -0.23 17.93 21.76
C ARG A 117 -1.14 16.75 22.13
N ALA A 118 -1.87 16.24 21.17
CA ALA A 118 -2.60 15.00 21.28
C ALA A 118 -1.78 13.82 20.70
N VAL A 119 -1.59 12.77 21.50
CA VAL A 119 -0.90 11.55 21.09
C VAL A 119 -1.85 10.37 21.25
N TYR A 120 -2.08 9.65 20.16
CA TYR A 120 -2.93 8.45 20.16
C TYR A 120 -2.12 7.24 19.70
N LEU A 121 -2.22 6.14 20.46
CA LEU A 121 -1.77 4.83 20.06
C LEU A 121 -3.01 3.98 19.74
N LEU A 122 -3.17 3.61 18.48
CA LEU A 122 -4.27 2.78 18.01
C LEU A 122 -3.74 1.36 17.79
N PRO A 123 -4.24 0.37 18.52
CA PRO A 123 -3.78 -1.01 18.41
C PRO A 123 -4.23 -1.63 17.09
N ALA A 124 -3.29 -1.94 16.22
CA ALA A 124 -3.54 -2.65 14.98
C ALA A 124 -3.55 -4.17 15.19
N ALA A 125 -4.32 -4.87 14.40
CA ALA A 125 -4.29 -6.33 14.35
C ALA A 125 -2.97 -6.83 13.75
N THR A 126 -2.49 -7.93 14.30
CA THR A 126 -1.31 -8.62 13.76
C THR A 126 -1.66 -9.40 12.49
N GLN A 127 -0.64 -9.92 11.82
CA GLN A 127 -0.81 -10.76 10.63
C GLN A 127 -1.60 -12.05 10.86
N PHE A 128 -1.74 -12.51 12.10
CA PHE A 128 -2.52 -13.70 12.44
C PHE A 128 -3.99 -13.39 12.71
N GLU A 129 -4.30 -12.13 12.93
CA GLU A 129 -5.62 -11.62 13.33
C GLU A 129 -6.41 -11.00 12.17
N THR A 130 -5.83 -10.99 10.97
CA THR A 130 -6.46 -10.43 9.78
C THR A 130 -6.10 -11.23 8.53
N SER A 131 -7.01 -11.25 7.55
CA SER A 131 -6.75 -11.78 6.22
C SER A 131 -6.30 -10.67 5.27
N GLY A 132 -5.61 -11.05 4.20
CA GLY A 132 -5.27 -10.13 3.14
C GLY A 132 -4.05 -10.54 2.34
N SER A 133 -3.78 -9.78 1.29
CA SER A 133 -2.60 -9.96 0.48
C SER A 133 -1.41 -9.17 1.02
N CYS A 134 -0.23 -9.71 0.78
CA CYS A 134 1.02 -9.03 1.15
C CYS A 134 2.08 -9.33 0.10
N THR A 135 2.88 -8.34 -0.25
CA THR A 135 4.02 -8.52 -1.14
C THR A 135 5.26 -8.83 -0.32
N ALA A 136 5.85 -9.99 -0.54
CA ALA A 136 7.10 -10.36 0.10
C ALA A 136 8.31 -9.66 -0.56
N SER A 137 9.48 -9.69 0.10
CA SER A 137 10.71 -9.05 -0.40
C SER A 137 11.20 -9.63 -1.72
N ASN A 138 10.87 -10.88 -2.03
CA ASN A 138 11.14 -11.50 -3.33
C ASN A 138 10.11 -11.14 -4.41
N ARG A 139 9.24 -10.17 -4.16
CA ARG A 139 8.15 -9.71 -5.03
C ARG A 139 6.97 -10.68 -5.19
N SER A 140 6.93 -11.78 -4.45
CA SER A 140 5.76 -12.65 -4.46
C SER A 140 4.61 -12.02 -3.70
N LEU A 141 3.43 -12.00 -4.32
CA LEU A 141 2.18 -11.66 -3.68
C LEU A 141 1.65 -12.91 -2.98
N GLN A 142 1.36 -12.80 -1.72
CA GLN A 142 0.87 -13.90 -0.90
C GLN A 142 -0.48 -13.54 -0.33
N TRP A 143 -1.32 -14.53 -0.14
CA TRP A 143 -2.55 -14.39 0.63
C TRP A 143 -2.37 -15.03 2.00
N ARG A 144 -2.79 -14.33 3.02
CA ARG A 144 -2.83 -14.83 4.39
C ARG A 144 -4.28 -14.92 4.85
N GLU A 145 -4.62 -16.03 5.46
CA GLU A 145 -5.91 -16.20 6.14
C GLU A 145 -5.78 -15.83 7.61
N LYS A 146 -6.84 -15.25 8.14
CA LYS A 146 -6.95 -15.01 9.58
C LYS A 146 -6.94 -16.34 10.34
N VAL A 147 -6.18 -16.41 11.42
CA VAL A 147 -6.03 -17.59 12.27
C VAL A 147 -6.81 -17.44 13.57
N ILE A 148 -6.80 -16.23 14.13
CA ILE A 148 -7.49 -15.89 15.38
C ILE A 148 -8.22 -14.56 15.22
N GLU A 149 -9.21 -14.32 16.07
CA GLU A 149 -9.84 -13.01 16.14
C GLU A 149 -8.86 -11.97 16.73
N PRO A 150 -8.95 -10.70 16.31
CA PRO A 150 -8.14 -9.63 16.88
C PRO A 150 -8.26 -9.60 18.41
N LEU A 151 -7.13 -9.50 19.10
CA LEU A 151 -7.10 -9.51 20.56
C LEU A 151 -7.49 -8.12 21.10
N TRP A 152 -8.13 -8.10 22.24
CA TRP A 152 -8.54 -6.87 22.97
C TRP A 152 -9.21 -5.84 22.06
N GLU A 153 -8.65 -4.64 22.00
CA GLU A 153 -9.15 -3.53 21.19
C GLU A 153 -8.51 -3.44 19.80
N SER A 154 -7.60 -4.39 19.47
CA SER A 154 -6.93 -4.37 18.17
C SER A 154 -7.94 -4.53 17.02
N ARG A 155 -7.65 -3.82 15.93
CA ARG A 155 -8.46 -3.78 14.73
C ARG A 155 -7.58 -3.88 13.50
N SER A 156 -8.09 -4.47 12.44
CA SER A 156 -7.38 -4.49 11.16
C SER A 156 -7.18 -3.07 10.62
N ASP A 157 -6.10 -2.87 9.87
CA ASP A 157 -5.80 -1.56 9.28
C ASP A 157 -6.96 -1.01 8.46
N HIS A 158 -7.59 -1.85 7.65
CA HIS A 158 -8.72 -1.45 6.82
C HIS A 158 -9.99 -1.13 7.64
N MET A 159 -10.18 -1.76 8.79
CA MET A 159 -11.24 -1.37 9.73
C MET A 159 -10.96 0.00 10.34
N ILE A 160 -9.72 0.26 10.77
CA ILE A 160 -9.31 1.56 11.30
C ILE A 160 -9.52 2.65 10.25
N MET A 161 -9.10 2.39 9.01
CA MET A 161 -9.31 3.33 7.88
C MET A 161 -10.79 3.61 7.63
N HIS A 162 -11.63 2.57 7.65
CA HIS A 162 -13.08 2.73 7.48
C HIS A 162 -13.68 3.59 8.60
N GLN A 163 -13.30 3.35 9.84
CA GLN A 163 -13.76 4.13 10.98
C GLN A 163 -13.31 5.59 10.96
N PHE A 164 -12.09 5.87 10.47
CA PHE A 164 -11.69 7.24 10.18
C PHE A 164 -12.58 7.87 9.11
N ALA A 165 -12.87 7.13 8.04
CA ALA A 165 -13.74 7.62 6.97
C ALA A 165 -15.17 7.92 7.47
N GLU A 166 -15.70 7.08 8.36
CA GLU A 166 -17.00 7.35 9.04
C GLU A 166 -16.96 8.66 9.82
N LYS A 167 -15.91 8.87 10.63
CA LYS A 167 -15.77 10.08 11.44
C LYS A 167 -15.54 11.34 10.59
N LEU A 168 -14.92 11.19 9.44
CA LEU A 168 -14.65 12.29 8.50
C LEU A 168 -15.75 12.49 7.45
N GLY A 169 -16.77 11.63 7.45
CA GLY A 169 -17.97 11.78 6.62
C GLY A 169 -17.84 11.33 5.17
N PHE A 170 -16.91 10.42 4.85
CA PHE A 170 -16.73 9.88 3.50
C PHE A 170 -16.64 8.35 3.43
N ALA A 171 -17.17 7.66 4.44
CA ALA A 171 -17.15 6.19 4.47
C ALA A 171 -17.89 5.56 3.29
N ASN A 172 -18.97 6.18 2.84
CA ASN A 172 -19.74 5.67 1.70
C ASN A 172 -18.92 5.66 0.41
N GLU A 173 -18.12 6.70 0.19
CA GLU A 173 -17.25 6.79 -0.98
C GLU A 173 -16.06 5.85 -0.86
N LEU A 174 -15.42 5.78 0.31
CA LEU A 174 -14.30 4.89 0.54
C LEU A 174 -14.68 3.43 0.37
N SER A 175 -15.84 3.04 0.92
CA SER A 175 -16.25 1.64 1.00
C SER A 175 -17.27 1.24 -0.08
N LYS A 176 -17.50 2.08 -1.07
CA LYS A 176 -18.49 1.89 -2.13
C LYS A 176 -18.39 0.54 -2.84
N ASN A 177 -17.19 0.02 -2.98
CA ASN A 177 -16.91 -1.21 -3.72
C ASN A 177 -16.69 -2.42 -2.81
N TYR A 178 -16.82 -2.27 -1.51
CA TYR A 178 -16.55 -3.31 -0.54
C TYR A 178 -17.84 -3.82 0.09
N LYS A 179 -17.91 -5.13 0.26
CA LYS A 179 -18.84 -5.72 1.20
C LYS A 179 -18.29 -5.51 2.61
N MET A 180 -19.21 -5.42 3.58
CA MET A 180 -18.86 -5.37 4.99
C MET A 180 -19.08 -6.73 5.63
N GLN A 181 -18.21 -7.08 6.54
CA GLN A 181 -18.34 -8.21 7.45
C GLN A 181 -18.35 -7.69 8.89
N LYS A 182 -18.83 -8.51 9.83
CA LYS A 182 -18.78 -8.17 11.25
C LYS A 182 -17.58 -8.84 11.91
N VAL A 183 -16.74 -8.03 12.54
CA VAL A 183 -15.66 -8.48 13.40
C VAL A 183 -15.85 -7.82 14.77
N LYS A 184 -16.03 -8.62 15.80
CA LYS A 184 -16.35 -8.13 17.15
C LYS A 184 -17.53 -7.15 17.18
N GLY A 185 -18.55 -7.36 16.33
CA GLY A 185 -19.72 -6.51 16.22
C GLY A 185 -19.54 -5.20 15.44
N MET A 186 -18.33 -4.89 15.00
CA MET A 186 -18.03 -3.70 14.20
C MET A 186 -17.98 -4.04 12.70
N ASP A 187 -18.25 -3.05 11.88
CA ASP A 187 -18.12 -3.19 10.42
C ASP A 187 -16.66 -3.18 9.98
N GLU A 188 -16.30 -4.16 9.19
CA GLU A 188 -14.98 -4.31 8.59
C GLU A 188 -15.13 -4.51 7.08
N PRO A 189 -14.43 -3.73 6.23
CA PRO A 189 -14.36 -4.00 4.81
C PRO A 189 -13.79 -5.39 4.53
N VAL A 190 -14.42 -6.14 3.62
CA VAL A 190 -13.94 -7.48 3.22
C VAL A 190 -12.60 -7.35 2.48
N PRO A 191 -11.50 -7.97 2.96
CA PRO A 191 -10.17 -7.81 2.38
C PRO A 191 -10.07 -8.24 0.92
N GLU A 192 -10.85 -9.25 0.52
CA GLU A 192 -10.96 -9.70 -0.86
C GLU A 192 -11.46 -8.60 -1.80
N ASP A 193 -12.44 -7.82 -1.35
CA ASP A 193 -13.00 -6.74 -2.17
C ASP A 193 -12.02 -5.56 -2.28
N ILE A 194 -11.24 -5.31 -1.24
CA ILE A 194 -10.15 -4.33 -1.28
C ILE A 194 -9.13 -4.72 -2.35
N LEU A 195 -8.71 -5.99 -2.37
CA LEU A 195 -7.77 -6.46 -3.39
C LEU A 195 -8.37 -6.38 -4.80
N ARG A 196 -9.66 -6.69 -4.97
CA ARG A 196 -10.35 -6.55 -6.26
C ARG A 196 -10.41 -5.09 -6.70
N GLU A 197 -10.61 -4.16 -5.79
CA GLU A 197 -10.57 -2.73 -6.11
C GLU A 197 -9.19 -2.29 -6.56
N ILE A 198 -8.15 -2.64 -5.80
CA ILE A 198 -6.76 -2.38 -6.18
C ILE A 198 -6.47 -2.95 -7.57
N ASN A 199 -6.93 -4.16 -7.85
CA ASN A 199 -6.73 -4.82 -9.12
C ASN A 199 -7.40 -4.08 -10.30
N ARG A 200 -8.53 -3.44 -10.08
CA ARG A 200 -9.21 -2.64 -11.13
C ARG A 200 -8.55 -1.30 -11.40
N SER A 201 -7.92 -0.72 -10.40
CA SER A 201 -7.50 0.68 -10.43
C SER A 201 -6.04 0.87 -10.79
N VAL A 202 -5.22 -0.07 -10.38
CA VAL A 202 -3.78 0.14 -10.41
C VAL A 202 -3.16 -0.59 -11.60
N TRP A 203 -3.73 -0.35 -12.76
CA TRP A 203 -3.29 -0.86 -14.03
C TRP A 203 -1.80 -0.57 -14.29
N THR A 204 -1.36 0.62 -13.93
CA THR A 204 -0.01 1.10 -14.25
C THR A 204 1.08 0.66 -13.29
N ILE A 205 0.74 0.17 -12.09
CA ILE A 205 1.74 -0.19 -11.08
C ILE A 205 1.80 -1.69 -10.79
N GLY A 206 1.27 -2.51 -11.69
CA GLY A 206 1.59 -3.92 -11.73
C GLY A 206 0.82 -4.81 -10.78
N TYR A 207 -0.38 -4.44 -10.37
CA TYR A 207 -1.26 -5.29 -9.58
C TYR A 207 -2.41 -5.91 -10.39
N THR A 208 -2.64 -5.46 -11.60
CA THR A 208 -3.71 -5.96 -12.47
C THR A 208 -3.45 -7.40 -12.89
N GLY A 209 -4.48 -8.22 -12.87
CA GLY A 209 -4.39 -9.65 -13.24
C GLY A 209 -4.28 -10.61 -12.06
N GLN A 210 -4.19 -10.10 -10.83
CA GLN A 210 -4.30 -10.89 -9.61
C GLN A 210 -5.76 -10.95 -9.11
N SER A 211 -6.04 -11.93 -8.27
CA SER A 211 -7.31 -11.98 -7.54
C SER A 211 -7.13 -12.74 -6.24
N PRO A 212 -8.01 -12.54 -5.25
CA PRO A 212 -7.97 -13.32 -4.01
C PRO A 212 -8.04 -14.83 -4.29
N GLU A 213 -8.91 -15.25 -5.20
CA GLU A 213 -9.10 -16.64 -5.58
C GLU A 213 -7.82 -17.24 -6.15
N ARG A 214 -7.17 -16.50 -7.04
CA ARG A 214 -5.91 -16.91 -7.66
C ARG A 214 -4.79 -17.04 -6.65
N LEU A 215 -4.62 -16.03 -5.77
CA LEU A 215 -3.60 -16.08 -4.72
C LEU A 215 -3.87 -17.19 -3.71
N LYS A 216 -5.12 -17.39 -3.28
CA LYS A 216 -5.50 -18.48 -2.39
C LYS A 216 -5.20 -19.84 -3.00
N ALA A 217 -5.51 -20.03 -4.29
CA ALA A 217 -5.17 -21.28 -5.01
C ALA A 217 -3.67 -21.53 -5.04
N HIS A 218 -2.86 -20.49 -5.24
CA HIS A 218 -1.40 -20.61 -5.19
C HIS A 218 -0.91 -21.03 -3.81
N MET A 219 -1.41 -20.41 -2.73
CA MET A 219 -0.99 -20.74 -1.36
C MET A 219 -1.34 -22.18 -1.00
N LYS A 220 -2.53 -22.66 -1.35
CA LYS A 220 -2.97 -24.03 -1.10
C LYS A 220 -2.15 -25.08 -1.89
N ASN A 221 -1.72 -24.72 -3.09
CA ASN A 221 -1.08 -25.64 -4.03
C ASN A 221 0.41 -25.33 -4.25
N MET A 222 1.08 -24.74 -3.28
CA MET A 222 2.49 -24.36 -3.38
C MET A 222 3.41 -25.49 -3.85
N HIS A 223 3.12 -26.75 -3.47
CA HIS A 223 3.87 -27.92 -3.87
C HIS A 223 3.85 -28.24 -5.37
N LEU A 224 2.89 -27.68 -6.11
CA LEU A 224 2.78 -27.79 -7.57
C LEU A 224 3.58 -26.73 -8.34
N PHE A 225 4.29 -25.87 -7.63
CA PHE A 225 5.18 -24.89 -8.22
C PHE A 225 6.63 -25.35 -8.12
N ASP A 226 7.41 -25.03 -9.12
CA ASP A 226 8.84 -25.31 -9.10
C ASP A 226 9.56 -24.38 -8.14
N VAL A 227 10.38 -24.95 -7.25
CA VAL A 227 11.04 -24.19 -6.18
C VAL A 227 12.08 -23.18 -6.71
N LYS A 228 12.71 -23.49 -7.85
CA LYS A 228 13.77 -22.62 -8.42
C LYS A 228 13.19 -21.54 -9.31
N THR A 229 12.26 -21.90 -10.16
CA THR A 229 11.69 -20.99 -11.17
C THR A 229 10.40 -20.32 -10.71
N LEU A 230 9.79 -20.82 -9.64
CA LEU A 230 8.46 -20.46 -9.16
C LEU A 230 7.33 -20.70 -10.17
N LYS A 231 7.62 -21.32 -11.29
CA LYS A 231 6.63 -21.59 -12.33
C LYS A 231 5.77 -22.78 -11.95
N ALA A 232 4.47 -22.70 -12.23
CA ALA A 232 3.56 -23.80 -12.04
C ALA A 232 3.94 -24.98 -12.93
N LYS A 233 3.98 -26.17 -12.35
CA LYS A 233 4.16 -27.45 -13.05
C LYS A 233 2.89 -27.89 -13.77
N GLY A 234 1.87 -27.06 -13.77
CA GLY A 234 0.50 -27.31 -14.20
C GLY A 234 -0.38 -27.68 -13.01
N GLY A 235 -1.65 -27.42 -13.12
CA GLY A 235 -2.60 -27.84 -12.11
C GLY A 235 -3.80 -26.91 -11.95
N LYS A 236 -4.78 -27.48 -11.23
CA LYS A 236 -5.98 -26.77 -10.82
C LYS A 236 -6.18 -26.94 -9.34
N ASP A 237 -6.68 -25.92 -8.69
CA ASP A 237 -7.15 -26.02 -7.32
C ASP A 237 -8.36 -26.96 -7.28
N LYS A 238 -8.30 -27.97 -6.41
CA LYS A 238 -9.30 -29.04 -6.35
C LYS A 238 -10.65 -28.57 -5.81
N GLU A 239 -10.66 -27.52 -4.98
CA GLU A 239 -11.88 -27.00 -4.37
C GLU A 239 -12.56 -25.99 -5.28
N THR A 240 -11.79 -25.07 -5.84
CA THR A 240 -12.32 -23.95 -6.63
C THR A 240 -12.33 -24.23 -8.13
N GLY A 241 -11.57 -25.22 -8.59
CA GLY A 241 -11.35 -25.50 -10.01
C GLY A 241 -10.46 -24.45 -10.70
N TYR A 242 -9.86 -23.51 -9.96
CA TYR A 242 -9.04 -22.47 -10.53
C TYR A 242 -7.79 -23.07 -11.20
N ASP A 243 -7.60 -22.77 -12.47
CA ASP A 243 -6.47 -23.24 -13.26
C ASP A 243 -5.33 -22.22 -13.20
N PHE A 244 -4.24 -22.59 -12.54
CA PHE A 244 -3.04 -21.77 -12.41
C PHE A 244 -1.91 -22.24 -13.35
N THR A 245 -2.22 -23.05 -14.36
CA THR A 245 -1.22 -23.50 -15.34
C THR A 245 -0.54 -22.29 -16.02
N GLY A 246 0.78 -22.27 -15.98
CA GLY A 246 1.60 -21.19 -16.54
C GLY A 246 1.81 -20.00 -15.62
N ASP A 247 1.14 -19.96 -14.48
CA ASP A 247 1.38 -18.91 -13.48
C ASP A 247 2.74 -19.06 -12.79
N TYR A 248 3.25 -17.97 -12.27
CA TYR A 248 4.32 -17.98 -11.28
C TYR A 248 3.73 -17.92 -9.87
N PHE A 249 4.33 -18.64 -8.93
CA PHE A 249 3.89 -18.68 -7.54
C PHE A 249 3.78 -17.28 -6.95
N GLY A 250 2.64 -17.01 -6.36
CA GLY A 250 2.37 -15.72 -5.75
C GLY A 250 2.24 -14.57 -6.75
N LEU A 251 2.12 -14.83 -8.06
CA LEU A 251 2.05 -13.78 -9.07
C LEU A 251 3.06 -12.67 -8.81
N PRO A 252 4.36 -12.91 -9.01
CA PRO A 252 5.40 -11.96 -8.69
C PRO A 252 5.10 -10.56 -9.22
N TRP A 253 5.22 -9.57 -8.37
CA TRP A 253 5.05 -8.18 -8.77
C TRP A 253 6.21 -7.71 -9.67
N PRO A 254 6.00 -6.94 -10.72
CA PRO A 254 4.72 -6.47 -11.20
C PRO A 254 3.92 -7.57 -11.91
N CYS A 255 2.64 -7.63 -11.62
CA CYS A 255 1.68 -8.50 -12.28
C CYS A 255 0.74 -7.61 -13.09
N TYR A 256 0.87 -7.65 -14.41
CA TYR A 256 0.08 -6.84 -15.33
C TYR A 256 -0.99 -7.67 -15.99
N GLY A 257 -2.12 -7.08 -16.30
CA GLY A 257 -3.14 -7.69 -17.08
C GLY A 257 -4.55 -7.43 -16.56
N THR A 258 -5.52 -7.76 -17.37
CA THR A 258 -6.94 -7.79 -17.03
C THR A 258 -7.38 -9.24 -16.95
N PRO A 259 -8.65 -9.54 -16.57
CA PRO A 259 -9.21 -10.88 -16.74
C PRO A 259 -9.05 -11.45 -18.15
N ASP A 260 -9.11 -10.57 -19.16
CA ASP A 260 -8.96 -10.94 -20.57
C ASP A 260 -7.49 -11.01 -20.99
N LEU A 261 -6.65 -10.16 -20.42
CA LEU A 261 -5.20 -10.12 -20.64
C LEU A 261 -4.49 -10.81 -19.48
N LYS A 262 -4.50 -12.11 -19.46
CA LYS A 262 -3.85 -12.90 -18.40
C LYS A 262 -2.34 -12.70 -18.43
N HIS A 263 -1.82 -12.09 -17.39
CA HIS A 263 -0.38 -12.02 -17.15
C HIS A 263 0.03 -13.06 -16.10
N PRO A 264 1.03 -13.90 -16.35
CA PRO A 264 1.44 -14.95 -15.42
C PRO A 264 2.19 -14.43 -14.18
N GLY A 265 2.51 -13.17 -14.14
CA GLY A 265 3.44 -12.56 -13.22
C GLY A 265 4.83 -12.40 -13.84
N SER A 266 5.65 -11.54 -13.26
CA SER A 266 7.06 -11.42 -13.65
C SER A 266 7.88 -12.46 -12.92
N ALA A 267 8.92 -12.99 -13.54
CA ALA A 267 9.90 -13.82 -12.88
C ALA A 267 10.54 -13.08 -11.68
N ASN A 268 11.12 -13.81 -10.76
CA ASN A 268 11.79 -13.25 -9.59
C ASN A 268 12.76 -12.13 -9.94
N LEU A 269 13.01 -11.27 -8.95
CA LEU A 269 13.93 -10.13 -9.08
C LEU A 269 15.28 -10.51 -9.66
N TYR A 270 15.75 -11.71 -9.33
CA TYR A 270 17.01 -12.27 -9.80
C TYR A 270 16.75 -13.58 -10.52
N ASP A 271 16.94 -13.58 -11.82
CA ASP A 271 17.07 -14.80 -12.60
C ASP A 271 18.53 -15.26 -12.49
N THR A 272 18.75 -16.24 -11.62
CA THR A 272 20.09 -16.78 -11.38
C THR A 272 20.65 -17.59 -12.56
N SER A 273 19.83 -17.86 -13.59
CA SER A 273 20.28 -18.50 -14.82
C SER A 273 20.98 -17.55 -15.78
N ARG A 274 20.88 -16.24 -15.54
CA ARG A 274 21.47 -15.20 -16.37
C ARG A 274 22.20 -14.16 -15.54
N HIS A 275 23.28 -13.63 -16.09
CA HIS A 275 23.93 -12.48 -15.50
C HIS A 275 23.00 -11.24 -15.58
N VAL A 276 23.11 -10.33 -14.59
CA VAL A 276 22.29 -9.11 -14.54
C VAL A 276 22.43 -8.28 -15.82
N MET A 277 23.64 -8.22 -16.39
CA MET A 277 23.89 -7.50 -17.64
C MET A 277 23.28 -8.17 -18.88
N ASP A 278 22.94 -9.45 -18.77
CA ASP A 278 22.30 -10.23 -19.82
C ASP A 278 20.77 -10.34 -19.60
N GLY A 279 20.22 -9.48 -18.78
CA GLY A 279 18.80 -9.42 -18.47
C GLY A 279 18.35 -10.31 -17.31
N GLY A 280 19.27 -10.86 -16.52
CA GLY A 280 18.95 -11.70 -15.35
C GLY A 280 18.38 -10.94 -14.14
N GLY A 281 18.42 -9.64 -14.14
CA GLY A 281 17.85 -8.78 -13.12
C GLY A 281 16.79 -7.85 -13.71
N ASN A 282 15.63 -8.35 -13.97
CA ASN A 282 14.57 -7.65 -14.71
C ASN A 282 13.78 -6.62 -13.91
N PHE A 283 14.32 -6.09 -12.85
CA PHE A 283 13.56 -5.18 -12.01
C PHE A 283 13.02 -3.95 -12.75
N ARG A 284 13.73 -3.47 -13.76
CA ARG A 284 13.35 -2.26 -14.50
C ARG A 284 12.95 -2.52 -15.95
N ALA A 285 13.43 -3.60 -16.56
CA ALA A 285 13.32 -3.80 -17.99
C ALA A 285 11.88 -4.01 -18.52
N ASN A 286 10.97 -4.47 -17.66
CA ASN A 286 9.60 -4.76 -18.07
C ASN A 286 8.56 -3.90 -17.32
N PHE A 287 9.02 -2.87 -16.66
CA PHE A 287 8.13 -1.98 -15.94
C PHE A 287 7.43 -1.07 -16.93
N GLY A 288 6.16 -1.32 -17.14
CA GLY A 288 5.35 -0.50 -18.01
C GLY A 288 5.47 -0.80 -19.50
N VAL A 289 6.00 -1.95 -19.86
CA VAL A 289 6.37 -2.25 -21.23
C VAL A 289 5.40 -3.21 -21.89
N GLU A 290 5.54 -3.31 -23.18
CA GLU A 290 4.80 -4.14 -24.10
C GLU A 290 4.75 -5.62 -23.69
N LYS A 291 3.56 -6.17 -23.77
CA LYS A 291 3.34 -7.60 -23.81
C LYS A 291 2.68 -7.94 -25.14
N ASP A 292 3.28 -8.84 -25.89
CA ASP A 292 2.73 -9.30 -27.17
C ASP A 292 2.45 -8.16 -28.16
N GLY A 293 3.32 -7.13 -28.17
CA GLY A 293 3.17 -5.94 -29.01
C GLY A 293 2.14 -4.92 -28.52
N MET A 294 1.53 -5.16 -27.35
CA MET A 294 0.56 -4.24 -26.74
C MET A 294 1.22 -3.44 -25.64
N ASN A 295 1.21 -2.14 -25.77
CA ASN A 295 1.63 -1.24 -24.70
C ASN A 295 0.54 -1.21 -23.61
N LEU A 296 0.80 -1.87 -22.49
CA LEU A 296 -0.15 -2.02 -21.38
C LEU A 296 -0.48 -0.72 -20.66
N LEU A 297 0.20 0.37 -20.99
CA LEU A 297 0.09 1.65 -20.31
C LEU A 297 -0.51 2.75 -21.18
N ALA A 298 -0.78 2.46 -22.44
CA ALA A 298 -1.20 3.45 -23.42
C ALA A 298 -2.72 3.56 -23.63
N GLU A 299 -3.53 2.79 -22.90
CA GLU A 299 -4.99 2.80 -23.10
C GLU A 299 -5.65 4.17 -22.89
N ASP A 300 -5.03 5.05 -22.12
CA ASP A 300 -5.57 6.39 -21.86
C ASP A 300 -4.69 7.53 -22.38
N GLY A 301 -3.69 7.21 -23.19
CA GLY A 301 -2.72 8.19 -23.68
C GLY A 301 -1.79 8.76 -22.60
N SER A 302 -1.84 8.24 -21.40
CA SER A 302 -0.87 8.62 -20.37
C SER A 302 0.43 7.89 -20.65
N HIS A 303 1.50 8.65 -20.83
CA HIS A 303 2.84 8.08 -20.73
C HIS A 303 3.01 7.53 -19.31
N SER A 304 3.42 6.29 -19.22
CA SER A 304 3.51 5.62 -17.96
C SER A 304 4.49 6.31 -17.02
N LEU A 305 4.00 6.70 -15.90
CA LEU A 305 4.85 7.07 -14.77
C LEU A 305 5.79 5.93 -14.35
N GLY A 306 5.48 4.70 -14.69
CA GLY A 306 6.30 3.55 -14.40
C GLY A 306 7.53 3.42 -15.29
N ALA A 307 7.48 3.86 -16.55
CA ALA A 307 8.62 3.83 -17.46
C ALA A 307 9.63 4.95 -17.19
N ASP A 308 9.16 6.05 -16.64
CA ASP A 308 9.98 7.24 -16.36
C ASP A 308 10.59 7.25 -14.96
N ILE A 309 10.31 6.24 -14.14
CA ILE A 309 11.00 6.03 -12.86
C ILE A 309 12.30 5.25 -13.14
N THR A 310 13.19 5.84 -13.85
CA THR A 310 14.55 5.37 -13.99
C THR A 310 15.47 6.11 -13.03
#